data_7d9c1527abc46189bb34fb03cf74476c
#
_entry.id   7d9c1527abc46189bb34fb03cf74476c
#
_cell.length_a   1.000
_cell.length_b   1.000
_cell.length_c   1.000
_cell.angle_alpha   90.00
_cell.angle_beta   90.00
_cell.angle_gamma   90.00
#
_symmetry.space_group_name_H-M   'P 1'
#
loop_
_entity.id
_entity.type
_entity.pdbx_description
1 polymer ?
#
loop_
_entity_poly.entity_id
_entity_poly.type
_entity_poly.pdbx_seq_one_letter_code
_entity_poly.pdbx_strand_id
1 'polypeptide(L)'
;SNAHGTHVAGTSAGAAFLSEHMIAFGEEGATPSAGSVRLAPGLGLTNRFVIDQHFRQRDRLGRLLTALAYNPFAVGIGLDEDTAAFIAPDNTVHVEGSGGITVVDAAEVRFSSMAQIDEGRPVCLLGMKLHILTQGATFNLHTRLADAGALISPKT
;
A
#
# COMPACT_ATOMS: atom_id res chain seq x y z
N SER A 1 3.89 9.79 -20.59
CA SER A 1 5.20 9.12 -20.84
C SER A 1 5.15 7.64 -20.54
N ASN A 2 4.55 7.24 -19.44
CA ASN A 2 4.45 5.81 -19.05
C ASN A 2 3.69 4.98 -20.11
N ALA A 3 2.65 5.53 -20.70
CA ALA A 3 1.89 4.90 -21.80
C ALA A 3 2.72 4.62 -23.07
N HIS A 4 3.91 5.20 -23.19
CA HIS A 4 4.86 4.99 -24.29
C HIS A 4 6.04 4.11 -23.92
N GLY A 5 5.92 3.31 -22.85
CA GLY A 5 6.97 2.38 -22.42
C GLY A 5 8.10 3.00 -21.58
N THR A 6 7.94 4.23 -21.10
CA THR A 6 8.91 4.85 -20.20
C THR A 6 8.78 4.28 -18.80
N HIS A 7 9.89 3.80 -18.23
CA HIS A 7 9.94 3.41 -16.84
C HIS A 7 9.97 4.65 -15.94
N VAL A 8 9.19 4.62 -14.85
CA VAL A 8 9.17 5.68 -13.84
C VAL A 8 9.46 5.05 -12.49
N ALA A 9 10.36 5.64 -11.73
CA ALA A 9 10.73 5.17 -10.40
C ALA A 9 10.71 6.33 -9.41
N GLY A 10 10.43 6.00 -8.16
CA GLY A 10 10.44 6.95 -7.05
C GLY A 10 10.96 6.28 -5.79
N THR A 11 11.69 7.04 -4.98
CA THR A 11 12.22 6.59 -3.69
C THR A 11 11.69 7.48 -2.58
N SER A 12 11.53 6.93 -1.37
CA SER A 12 11.03 7.66 -0.20
C SER A 12 9.72 8.42 -0.52
N ALA A 13 9.64 9.70 -0.24
CA ALA A 13 8.48 10.54 -0.57
C ALA A 13 8.15 10.53 -2.07
N GLY A 14 9.17 10.36 -2.94
CA GLY A 14 8.99 10.22 -4.38
C GLY A 14 8.24 8.95 -4.78
N ALA A 15 8.35 7.85 -4.01
CA ALA A 15 7.54 6.65 -4.23
C ALA A 15 6.06 6.91 -3.93
N ALA A 16 5.76 7.56 -2.82
CA ALA A 16 4.39 7.95 -2.47
C ALA A 16 3.77 8.89 -3.53
N PHE A 17 4.58 9.76 -4.10
CA PHE A 17 4.16 10.75 -5.10
C PHE A 17 3.78 10.14 -6.45
N LEU A 18 4.11 8.88 -6.73
CA LEU A 18 3.72 8.21 -7.99
C LEU A 18 2.22 7.93 -8.07
N SER A 19 1.53 7.81 -6.94
CA SER A 19 0.09 7.57 -6.88
C SER A 19 -0.73 8.83 -7.19
N GLU A 20 -2.00 8.64 -7.52
CA GLU A 20 -2.96 9.74 -7.71
C GLU A 20 -3.29 10.42 -6.38
N HIS A 21 -3.52 9.61 -5.35
CA HIS A 21 -3.72 10.07 -3.97
C HIS A 21 -2.53 9.64 -3.13
N MET A 22 -1.81 10.59 -2.58
CA MET A 22 -0.65 10.32 -1.73
C MET A 22 -0.92 10.70 -0.27
N ILE A 23 -0.32 9.96 0.65
CA ILE A 23 -0.25 10.36 2.05
C ILE A 23 0.81 11.47 2.16
N ALA A 24 0.35 12.71 2.23
CA ALA A 24 1.24 13.87 2.37
C ALA A 24 1.73 14.02 3.82
N PHE A 25 0.88 13.69 4.77
CA PHE A 25 1.16 13.68 6.20
C PHE A 25 0.31 12.63 6.89
N GLY A 26 0.84 11.99 7.94
CA GLY A 26 0.10 11.03 8.75
C GLY A 26 0.86 10.69 10.03
N GLU A 27 0.10 10.37 11.07
CA GLU A 27 0.64 9.96 12.36
C GLU A 27 1.23 8.55 12.26
N GLU A 28 2.26 8.28 13.05
CA GLU A 28 2.82 6.96 13.23
C GLU A 28 1.97 6.16 14.22
N GLY A 29 2.02 4.82 14.13
CA GLY A 29 1.28 3.91 14.98
C GLY A 29 0.50 2.85 14.20
N ALA A 30 0.09 1.80 14.87
CA ALA A 30 -0.60 0.67 14.27
C ALA A 30 -2.13 0.86 14.14
N THR A 31 -2.71 1.78 14.89
CA THR A 31 -4.17 1.96 14.97
C THR A 31 -4.65 3.01 13.98
N PRO A 32 -5.59 2.68 13.08
CA PRO A 32 -6.21 3.69 12.23
C PRO A 32 -7.07 4.65 13.08
N SER A 33 -6.96 5.95 12.80
CA SER A 33 -7.71 6.99 13.51
C SER A 33 -8.25 8.02 12.53
N ALA A 34 -9.49 8.46 12.76
CA ALA A 34 -10.10 9.49 11.92
C ALA A 34 -9.27 10.79 11.98
N GLY A 35 -8.98 11.37 10.83
CA GLY A 35 -8.18 12.59 10.72
C GLY A 35 -6.67 12.42 10.89
N SER A 36 -6.17 11.18 11.11
CA SER A 36 -4.74 10.92 11.30
C SER A 36 -3.91 11.02 10.02
N VAL A 37 -4.53 11.14 8.86
CA VAL A 37 -3.84 11.32 7.57
C VAL A 37 -4.37 12.52 6.83
N ARG A 38 -3.48 13.16 6.07
CA ARG A 38 -3.83 14.13 5.03
C ARG A 38 -3.41 13.59 3.68
N LEU A 39 -4.39 13.44 2.80
CA LEU A 39 -4.17 13.05 1.42
C LEU A 39 -3.98 14.30 0.55
N ALA A 40 -3.10 14.18 -0.43
CA ALA A 40 -2.86 15.20 -1.43
C ALA A 40 -2.77 14.56 -2.82
N PRO A 41 -2.98 15.33 -3.89
CA PRO A 41 -2.71 14.85 -5.24
C PRO A 41 -1.24 14.49 -5.43
N GLY A 42 -0.98 13.32 -6.03
CA GLY A 42 0.33 12.94 -6.52
C GLY A 42 0.44 13.12 -8.03
N LEU A 43 1.39 12.41 -8.65
CA LEU A 43 1.60 12.46 -10.11
C LEU A 43 0.54 11.73 -10.93
N GLY A 44 -0.29 10.90 -10.30
CA GLY A 44 -1.34 10.17 -10.98
C GLY A 44 -0.84 9.12 -11.98
N LEU A 45 0.36 8.57 -11.78
CA LEU A 45 0.87 7.49 -12.62
C LEU A 45 0.11 6.19 -12.37
N THR A 46 -0.48 6.05 -11.21
CA THR A 46 -1.42 5.00 -10.86
C THR A 46 -2.53 5.55 -9.96
N ASN A 47 -3.76 5.15 -10.23
CA ASN A 47 -4.93 5.45 -9.40
C ASN A 47 -5.37 4.24 -8.56
N ARG A 48 -4.63 3.13 -8.64
CA ARG A 48 -4.98 1.86 -7.97
C ARG A 48 -4.31 1.68 -6.63
N PHE A 49 -3.28 2.49 -6.34
CA PHE A 49 -2.48 2.38 -5.13
C PHE A 49 -2.50 3.63 -4.30
N VAL A 50 -2.40 3.41 -3.00
CA VAL A 50 -1.84 4.38 -2.05
C VAL A 50 -0.52 3.79 -1.56
N ILE A 51 0.57 4.51 -1.79
CA ILE A 51 1.92 4.03 -1.47
C ILE A 51 2.43 4.78 -0.25
N ASP A 52 2.89 4.03 0.75
CA ASP A 52 3.62 4.55 1.90
C ASP A 52 5.02 3.95 1.96
N GLN A 53 5.95 4.61 2.64
CA GLN A 53 7.37 4.28 2.61
C GLN A 53 7.97 4.38 4.03
N HIS A 54 9.19 3.85 4.22
CA HIS A 54 9.79 3.63 5.56
C HIS A 54 8.78 2.94 6.49
N PHE A 55 8.06 1.96 5.95
CA PHE A 55 6.76 1.57 6.46
C PHE A 55 6.86 0.92 7.84
N ARG A 56 7.57 -0.20 7.93
CA ARG A 56 7.79 -0.88 9.21
C ARG A 56 8.68 -0.06 10.13
N GLN A 57 9.71 0.61 9.58
CA GLN A 57 10.69 1.38 10.34
C GLN A 57 10.06 2.54 11.13
N ARG A 58 8.93 3.08 10.63
CA ARG A 58 8.20 4.19 11.26
C ARG A 58 6.80 3.82 11.72
N ASP A 59 6.48 2.53 11.85
CA ASP A 59 5.18 2.06 12.33
C ASP A 59 3.98 2.76 11.63
N ARG A 60 3.91 2.63 10.30
CA ARG A 60 2.97 3.39 9.47
C ARG A 60 1.69 2.65 9.09
N LEU A 61 1.43 1.47 9.67
CA LEU A 61 0.26 0.67 9.34
C LEU A 61 -1.05 1.44 9.58
N GLY A 62 -1.17 2.11 10.72
CA GLY A 62 -2.40 2.84 11.08
C GLY A 62 -2.76 3.92 10.07
N ARG A 63 -1.78 4.70 9.59
CA ARG A 63 -2.04 5.74 8.60
C ARG A 63 -2.39 5.20 7.23
N LEU A 64 -1.82 4.06 6.82
CA LEU A 64 -2.18 3.40 5.58
C LEU A 64 -3.61 2.84 5.64
N LEU A 65 -3.98 2.20 6.74
CA LEU A 65 -5.35 1.75 6.98
C LEU A 65 -6.35 2.92 6.96
N THR A 66 -6.00 4.05 7.57
CA THR A 66 -6.81 5.26 7.55
C THR A 66 -7.00 5.80 6.13
N ALA A 67 -5.93 5.86 5.34
CA ALA A 67 -5.99 6.28 3.94
C ALA A 67 -6.91 5.40 3.11
N LEU A 68 -6.89 4.08 3.33
CA LEU A 68 -7.78 3.12 2.66
C LEU A 68 -9.22 3.19 3.16
N ALA A 69 -9.44 3.53 4.43
CA ALA A 69 -10.79 3.76 4.93
C ALA A 69 -11.47 4.94 4.22
N TYR A 70 -10.69 5.96 3.81
CA TYR A 70 -11.16 7.06 2.96
C TYR A 70 -11.28 6.68 1.47
N ASN A 71 -10.47 5.73 1.00
CA ASN A 71 -10.39 5.29 -0.40
C ASN A 71 -10.41 3.76 -0.52
N PRO A 72 -11.53 3.10 -0.24
CA PRO A 72 -11.59 1.63 -0.11
C PRO A 72 -11.40 0.88 -1.44
N PHE A 73 -11.46 1.57 -2.58
CA PHE A 73 -11.22 0.99 -3.89
C PHE A 73 -9.73 0.86 -4.25
N ALA A 74 -8.84 1.56 -3.52
CA ALA A 74 -7.40 1.47 -3.70
C ALA A 74 -6.80 0.29 -2.93
N VAL A 75 -5.62 -0.14 -3.36
CA VAL A 75 -4.76 -1.07 -2.61
C VAL A 75 -3.67 -0.28 -1.93
N GLY A 76 -3.46 -0.52 -0.65
CA GLY A 76 -2.37 0.08 0.10
C GLY A 76 -1.07 -0.71 -0.07
N ILE A 77 0.02 -0.02 -0.33
CA ILE A 77 1.36 -0.59 -0.41
C ILE A 77 2.28 0.12 0.57
N GLY A 78 2.75 -0.60 1.57
CA GLY A 78 3.76 -0.13 2.52
C GLY A 78 5.13 -0.70 2.16
N LEU A 79 6.06 0.16 1.79
CA LEU A 79 7.42 -0.20 1.41
C LEU A 79 8.36 -0.08 2.60
N ASP A 80 9.03 -1.17 2.96
CA ASP A 80 10.15 -1.14 3.92
C ASP A 80 11.39 -0.48 3.29
N GLU A 81 12.32 -0.05 4.13
CA GLU A 81 13.65 0.36 3.68
C GLU A 81 14.36 -0.80 3.00
N ASP A 82 15.31 -0.50 2.11
CA ASP A 82 16.05 -1.48 1.30
C ASP A 82 15.14 -2.48 0.55
N THR A 83 13.99 -2.00 0.09
CA THR A 83 12.97 -2.82 -0.58
C THR A 83 12.32 -2.04 -1.71
N ALA A 84 12.12 -2.70 -2.84
CA ALA A 84 11.50 -2.14 -4.02
C ALA A 84 10.31 -2.96 -4.49
N ALA A 85 9.26 -2.27 -4.93
CA ALA A 85 8.13 -2.85 -5.64
C ALA A 85 8.27 -2.54 -7.14
N PHE A 86 8.44 -3.57 -7.95
CA PHE A 86 8.39 -3.46 -9.40
C PHE A 86 6.97 -3.80 -9.87
N ILE A 87 6.30 -2.83 -10.48
CA ILE A 87 4.95 -3.01 -11.00
C ILE A 87 5.04 -3.22 -12.51
N ALA A 88 4.77 -4.44 -12.94
CA ALA A 88 4.80 -4.81 -14.34
C ALA A 88 3.54 -4.32 -15.10
N PRO A 89 3.58 -4.27 -16.45
CA PRO A 89 2.43 -3.84 -17.26
C PRO A 89 1.16 -4.68 -17.06
N ASP A 90 1.29 -5.93 -16.62
CA ASP A 90 0.17 -6.83 -16.29
C ASP A 90 -0.40 -6.60 -14.88
N ASN A 91 0.03 -5.53 -14.20
CA ASN A 91 -0.32 -5.18 -12.83
C ASN A 91 0.21 -6.16 -11.75
N THR A 92 1.23 -6.94 -12.06
CA THR A 92 1.91 -7.78 -11.07
C THR A 92 2.97 -6.96 -10.35
N VAL A 93 2.92 -6.98 -9.03
CA VAL A 93 3.91 -6.40 -8.12
C VAL A 93 4.94 -7.47 -7.79
N HIS A 94 6.19 -7.22 -8.09
CA HIS A 94 7.33 -8.05 -7.73
C HIS A 94 8.15 -7.37 -6.63
N VAL A 95 8.65 -8.15 -5.69
CA VAL A 95 9.41 -7.65 -4.55
C VAL A 95 10.88 -7.94 -4.72
N GLU A 96 11.71 -6.92 -4.54
CA GLU A 96 13.17 -7.02 -4.50
C GLU A 96 13.71 -6.30 -3.27
N GLY A 97 14.73 -6.88 -2.63
CA GLY A 97 15.40 -6.29 -1.48
C GLY A 97 15.33 -7.12 -0.21
N SER A 98 15.85 -6.59 0.88
CA SER A 98 16.03 -7.31 2.14
C SER A 98 14.82 -7.24 3.08
N GLY A 99 13.93 -6.27 2.89
CA GLY A 99 12.73 -6.07 3.70
C GLY A 99 11.49 -6.70 3.09
N GLY A 100 10.34 -6.17 3.44
CA GLY A 100 9.04 -6.61 2.97
C GLY A 100 8.19 -5.49 2.38
N ILE A 101 7.17 -5.90 1.66
CA ILE A 101 6.09 -5.03 1.22
C ILE A 101 4.82 -5.47 1.91
N THR A 102 4.19 -4.56 2.65
CA THR A 102 2.88 -4.79 3.22
C THR A 102 1.83 -4.37 2.19
N VAL A 103 0.98 -5.32 1.78
CA VAL A 103 -0.16 -5.05 0.91
C VAL A 103 -1.44 -5.09 1.74
N VAL A 104 -2.22 -4.03 1.68
CA VAL A 104 -3.52 -3.95 2.36
C VAL A 104 -4.62 -3.77 1.32
N ASP A 105 -5.58 -4.68 1.32
CA ASP A 105 -6.71 -4.69 0.38
C ASP A 105 -8.03 -4.51 1.13
N ALA A 106 -8.74 -3.42 0.82
CA ALA A 106 -10.02 -3.07 1.40
C ALA A 106 -11.22 -3.56 0.59
N ALA A 107 -11.04 -4.31 -0.50
CA ALA A 107 -12.15 -4.71 -1.38
C ALA A 107 -13.24 -5.54 -0.70
N GLU A 108 -12.89 -6.29 0.33
CA GLU A 108 -13.81 -7.14 1.08
C GLU A 108 -14.18 -6.56 2.46
N VAL A 109 -13.91 -5.27 2.69
CA VAL A 109 -14.32 -4.60 3.93
C VAL A 109 -15.85 -4.65 4.06
N ARG A 110 -16.28 -5.22 5.18
CA ARG A 110 -17.72 -5.38 5.50
C ARG A 110 -18.25 -4.24 6.34
N PHE A 111 -17.39 -3.56 7.08
CA PHE A 111 -17.76 -2.45 7.93
C PHE A 111 -16.57 -1.48 8.14
N SER A 112 -16.87 -0.20 8.13
CA SER A 112 -15.95 0.87 8.53
C SER A 112 -16.73 1.88 9.34
N SER A 113 -16.21 2.25 10.50
CA SER A 113 -16.80 3.30 11.34
C SER A 113 -16.39 4.73 10.93
N MET A 114 -15.59 4.88 9.87
CA MET A 114 -15.02 6.18 9.48
C MET A 114 -16.04 7.29 9.32
N ALA A 115 -17.25 6.97 8.80
CA ALA A 115 -18.30 7.97 8.56
C ALA A 115 -19.08 8.36 9.83
N GLN A 116 -18.93 7.60 10.93
CA GLN A 116 -19.73 7.78 12.14
C GLN A 116 -18.93 8.26 13.36
N ILE A 117 -17.61 8.35 13.25
CA ILE A 117 -16.76 8.70 14.38
C ILE A 117 -16.18 10.12 14.24
N ASP A 118 -15.90 10.72 15.39
CA ASP A 118 -15.24 12.02 15.46
C ASP A 118 -13.74 11.93 15.13
N GLU A 119 -13.17 13.05 14.72
CA GLU A 119 -11.72 13.18 14.51
C GLU A 119 -10.92 12.74 15.76
N GLY A 120 -9.81 12.07 15.54
CA GLY A 120 -8.93 11.54 16.58
C GLY A 120 -9.39 10.25 17.22
N ARG A 121 -10.57 9.73 16.88
CA ARG A 121 -11.06 8.45 17.41
C ARG A 121 -10.58 7.28 16.57
N PRO A 122 -10.27 6.12 17.19
CA PRO A 122 -9.91 4.92 16.47
C PRO A 122 -11.02 4.45 15.52
N VAL A 123 -10.62 4.02 14.32
CA VAL A 123 -11.54 3.51 13.29
C VAL A 123 -11.69 2.00 13.46
N CYS A 124 -12.93 1.51 13.50
CA CYS A 124 -13.22 0.09 13.37
C CYS A 124 -13.25 -0.29 11.89
N LEU A 125 -12.44 -1.25 11.49
CA LEU A 125 -12.37 -1.79 10.13
C LEU A 125 -12.49 -3.32 10.20
N LEU A 126 -13.51 -3.89 9.55
CA LEU A 126 -13.74 -5.32 9.52
C LEU A 126 -13.63 -5.87 8.10
N GLY A 127 -12.80 -6.90 7.91
CA GLY A 127 -12.62 -7.58 6.63
C GLY A 127 -11.50 -7.02 5.76
N MET A 128 -10.53 -6.29 6.35
CA MET A 128 -9.29 -5.95 5.66
C MET A 128 -8.47 -7.20 5.38
N LYS A 129 -7.97 -7.35 4.16
CA LYS A 129 -6.94 -8.34 3.84
C LYS A 129 -5.57 -7.70 3.95
N LEU A 130 -4.64 -8.42 4.57
CA LEU A 130 -3.25 -8.01 4.70
C LEU A 130 -2.34 -9.13 4.19
N HIS A 131 -1.38 -8.76 3.35
CA HIS A 131 -0.31 -9.64 2.89
C HIS A 131 1.04 -9.01 3.20
N ILE A 132 1.99 -9.82 3.61
CA ILE A 132 3.39 -9.42 3.74
C ILE A 132 4.17 -10.18 2.67
N LEU A 133 4.70 -9.45 1.72
CA LEU A 133 5.47 -9.99 0.60
C LEU A 133 6.94 -9.76 0.83
N THR A 134 7.73 -10.80 0.66
CA THR A 134 9.20 -10.73 0.62
C THR A 134 9.69 -11.05 -0.78
N GLN A 135 10.98 -10.89 -1.02
CA GLN A 135 11.58 -11.19 -2.32
C GLN A 135 11.18 -12.58 -2.83
N GLY A 136 10.70 -12.66 -4.05
CA GLY A 136 10.20 -13.87 -4.69
C GLY A 136 8.68 -14.05 -4.63
N ALA A 137 7.97 -13.34 -3.73
CA ALA A 137 6.52 -13.29 -3.72
C ALA A 137 5.98 -12.22 -4.67
N THR A 138 4.74 -12.36 -5.08
CA THR A 138 4.05 -11.44 -5.99
C THR A 138 2.64 -11.13 -5.52
N PHE A 139 2.12 -9.99 -5.98
CA PHE A 139 0.71 -9.62 -5.84
C PHE A 139 0.20 -9.05 -7.16
N ASN A 140 -0.92 -9.54 -7.63
CA ASN A 140 -1.54 -8.99 -8.83
C ASN A 140 -2.69 -8.06 -8.47
N LEU A 141 -2.60 -6.82 -8.92
CA LEU A 141 -3.57 -5.75 -8.63
C LEU A 141 -4.92 -5.92 -9.29
N HIS A 142 -4.95 -6.60 -10.43
CA HIS A 142 -6.19 -6.81 -11.15
C HIS A 142 -7.00 -7.93 -10.51
N THR A 143 -6.34 -9.06 -10.22
CA THR A 143 -6.99 -10.22 -9.57
C THR A 143 -7.08 -10.11 -8.06
N ARG A 144 -6.27 -9.22 -7.47
CA ARG A 144 -6.10 -9.05 -6.01
C ARG A 144 -5.65 -10.33 -5.29
N LEU A 145 -4.84 -11.14 -5.99
CA LEU A 145 -4.27 -12.37 -5.46
C LEU A 145 -2.79 -12.20 -5.17
N ALA A 146 -2.39 -12.68 -4.00
CA ALA A 146 -0.99 -12.85 -3.62
C ALA A 146 -0.53 -14.27 -3.94
N ASP A 147 0.73 -14.41 -4.35
CA ASP A 147 1.37 -15.68 -4.65
C ASP A 147 2.76 -15.74 -4.01
N ALA A 148 3.06 -16.87 -3.37
CA ALA A 148 4.37 -17.08 -2.75
C ALA A 148 5.46 -17.34 -3.79
N GLY A 149 5.10 -17.68 -5.04
CA GLY A 149 6.00 -17.80 -6.18
C GLY A 149 7.21 -18.69 -5.91
N ALA A 150 8.40 -18.12 -6.08
CA ALA A 150 9.66 -18.83 -5.90
C ALA A 150 9.91 -19.36 -4.47
N LEU A 151 9.19 -18.85 -3.46
CA LEU A 151 9.32 -19.31 -2.07
C LEU A 151 8.75 -20.72 -1.84
N ILE A 152 7.86 -21.19 -2.71
CA ILE A 152 7.27 -22.54 -2.62
C ILE A 152 8.18 -23.59 -3.30
N SER A 153 9.11 -23.18 -4.17
CA SER A 153 9.98 -24.12 -4.87
C SER A 153 10.83 -24.90 -3.86
N PRO A 154 10.86 -26.24 -3.92
CA PRO A 154 11.69 -27.03 -3.02
C PRO A 154 13.15 -26.58 -3.17
N LYS A 155 13.82 -26.36 -2.06
CA LYS A 155 15.27 -26.15 -2.06
C LYS A 155 15.90 -27.41 -2.64
N THR A 156 16.41 -27.33 -3.85
CA THR A 156 17.27 -28.36 -4.45
C THR A 156 18.59 -28.44 -3.72
#